data_13850b5d8cc66adbc03a330b0fcc9ced
#
_entry.id   13850b5d8cc66adbc03a330b0fcc9ced
#
_cell.length_a   1.000
_cell.length_b   1.000
_cell.length_c   1.000
_cell.angle_alpha   90.00
_cell.angle_beta   90.00
_cell.angle_gamma   90.00
#
_symmetry.space_group_name_H-M   'P 1'
#
loop_
_entity.id
_entity.type
_entity.pdbx_description
1 polymer ?
#
loop_
_entity_poly.entity_id
_entity_poly.type
_entity_poly.pdbx_seq_one_letter_code
_entity_poly.pdbx_strand_id
1 'polypeptide(L)'
;MEPKTERQADLVARARSLAAQFAVRAAEHDRAGSFPHEHFEAARRTGYTAASVPESYGGGGYGLDDVALAQIDLAKGDGSTALGLAMHLMMCGTEGQARQWPEAARERIFRAVVQDGALLNNAAAETNLGSPQGGGRPETTATPDGPGRWRVSGRKVYTTAAPVLTHFVTYVAVEDGSGEVGRIAIHRDLPGVRVEETWDALGMRASGSHDVCFDDVLVTDEDFLSRSDPERQRERPAAWFAILVGATSLGVARAARDYAVRFARERRPIGSPGPVATVPHVREQVGRMDAALMAATALLTQTSEAWERDPESRARLGPQVAASKRLATNTAVEVVEIAMRIVGGVAMHRSEPLERYFRDVRSGLINPPIEARALETIASAALDDPE
;
A
#
# COMPACT_ATOMS: atom_id res chain seq x y z
N MET A 1 6.46 -5.76 -17.35
CA MET A 1 5.52 -5.30 -18.41
C MET A 1 5.98 -3.92 -18.82
N GLU A 2 5.89 -3.59 -20.08
CA GLU A 2 6.28 -2.28 -20.59
C GLU A 2 5.09 -1.34 -20.55
N PRO A 3 5.32 -0.03 -20.27
CA PRO A 3 4.28 0.98 -20.36
C PRO A 3 3.61 1.01 -21.74
N LYS A 4 2.30 1.22 -21.78
CA LYS A 4 1.51 1.26 -23.02
C LYS A 4 1.33 2.67 -23.58
N THR A 5 1.52 3.69 -22.74
CA THR A 5 1.37 5.10 -23.11
C THR A 5 2.59 5.90 -22.65
N GLU A 6 2.84 7.07 -23.27
CA GLU A 6 3.91 7.99 -22.84
C GLU A 6 3.69 8.45 -21.38
N ARG A 7 2.45 8.67 -20.99
CA ARG A 7 2.07 9.03 -19.62
C ARG A 7 2.48 7.95 -18.63
N GLN A 8 2.15 6.66 -18.89
CA GLN A 8 2.62 5.55 -18.08
C GLN A 8 4.15 5.47 -18.04
N ALA A 9 4.80 5.67 -19.17
CA ALA A 9 6.26 5.62 -19.26
C ALA A 9 6.92 6.69 -18.39
N ASP A 10 6.37 7.90 -18.35
CA ASP A 10 6.85 8.98 -17.49
C ASP A 10 6.74 8.62 -15.99
N LEU A 11 5.58 8.16 -15.52
CA LEU A 11 5.41 7.78 -14.12
C LEU A 11 6.31 6.61 -13.73
N VAL A 12 6.44 5.60 -14.60
CA VAL A 12 7.31 4.45 -14.37
C VAL A 12 8.78 4.87 -14.34
N ALA A 13 9.20 5.80 -15.20
CA ALA A 13 10.58 6.33 -15.21
C ALA A 13 10.87 7.07 -13.87
N ARG A 14 9.94 7.88 -13.39
CA ARG A 14 10.06 8.52 -12.06
C ARG A 14 10.15 7.49 -10.94
N ALA A 15 9.30 6.45 -10.96
CA ALA A 15 9.32 5.37 -9.98
C ALA A 15 10.66 4.63 -9.98
N ARG A 16 11.23 4.32 -11.16
CA ARG A 16 12.55 3.68 -11.31
C ARG A 16 13.68 4.56 -10.75
N SER A 17 13.64 5.86 -11.02
CA SER A 17 14.61 6.82 -10.49
C SER A 17 14.54 6.89 -8.96
N LEU A 18 13.35 6.95 -8.39
CA LEU A 18 13.13 6.91 -6.94
C LEU A 18 13.57 5.58 -6.33
N ALA A 19 13.23 4.45 -6.95
CA ALA A 19 13.64 3.12 -6.51
C ALA A 19 15.17 2.99 -6.40
N ALA A 20 15.90 3.52 -7.38
CA ALA A 20 17.36 3.52 -7.35
C ALA A 20 17.91 4.35 -6.17
N GLN A 21 17.29 5.48 -5.83
CA GLN A 21 17.65 6.30 -4.68
C GLN A 21 17.33 5.57 -3.35
N PHE A 22 16.15 4.96 -3.24
CA PHE A 22 15.71 4.26 -2.03
C PHE A 22 16.58 3.05 -1.73
N ALA A 23 16.99 2.31 -2.76
CA ALA A 23 17.83 1.11 -2.62
C ALA A 23 19.15 1.38 -1.88
N VAL A 24 19.66 2.61 -1.95
CA VAL A 24 20.97 2.97 -1.36
C VAL A 24 20.96 2.77 0.16
N ARG A 25 19.87 3.18 0.84
CA ARG A 25 19.79 3.15 2.32
C ARG A 25 18.73 2.19 2.87
N ALA A 26 18.01 1.47 2.00
CA ALA A 26 16.93 0.57 2.42
C ALA A 26 17.40 -0.50 3.45
N ALA A 27 18.59 -1.07 3.28
CA ALA A 27 19.16 -2.04 4.22
C ALA A 27 19.57 -1.41 5.56
N GLU A 28 19.99 -0.14 5.57
CA GLU A 28 20.32 0.60 6.79
C GLU A 28 19.05 0.84 7.61
N HIS A 29 18.00 1.39 6.98
CA HIS A 29 16.72 1.67 7.64
C HIS A 29 16.05 0.40 8.15
N ASP A 30 16.06 -0.69 7.36
CA ASP A 30 15.54 -1.98 7.80
C ASP A 30 16.25 -2.49 9.06
N ARG A 31 17.58 -2.48 9.07
CA ARG A 31 18.35 -2.95 10.23
C ARG A 31 18.10 -2.13 11.48
N ALA A 32 18.08 -0.81 11.32
CA ALA A 32 17.85 0.13 12.43
C ALA A 32 16.38 0.17 12.88
N GLY A 33 15.44 -0.27 12.04
CA GLY A 33 14.01 -0.01 12.24
C GLY A 33 13.68 1.49 12.14
N SER A 34 14.50 2.26 11.45
CA SER A 34 14.35 3.72 11.35
C SER A 34 13.51 4.10 10.13
N PHE A 35 12.80 5.22 10.23
CA PHE A 35 11.96 5.72 9.15
C PHE A 35 12.76 6.53 8.11
N PRO A 36 12.62 6.28 6.79
CA PRO A 36 13.41 6.90 5.73
C PRO A 36 12.79 8.24 5.28
N HIS A 37 12.89 9.30 6.09
CA HIS A 37 12.32 10.62 5.79
C HIS A 37 12.77 11.15 4.42
N GLU A 38 14.02 10.95 4.06
CA GLU A 38 14.60 11.40 2.78
C GLU A 38 13.97 10.75 1.56
N HIS A 39 13.42 9.54 1.68
CA HIS A 39 12.70 8.87 0.59
C HIS A 39 11.40 9.60 0.26
N PHE A 40 10.65 9.98 1.29
CA PHE A 40 9.41 10.75 1.14
C PHE A 40 9.68 12.15 0.62
N GLU A 41 10.76 12.81 1.07
CA GLU A 41 11.19 14.08 0.52
C GLU A 41 11.58 13.99 -0.97
N ALA A 42 12.26 12.93 -1.37
CA ALA A 42 12.56 12.67 -2.78
C ALA A 42 11.28 12.48 -3.60
N ALA A 43 10.30 11.73 -3.09
CA ALA A 43 9.01 11.54 -3.74
C ALA A 43 8.23 12.87 -3.88
N ARG A 44 8.24 13.73 -2.86
CA ARG A 44 7.65 15.08 -2.91
C ARG A 44 8.30 15.95 -3.99
N ARG A 45 9.63 16.05 -3.99
CA ARG A 45 10.38 16.87 -4.97
C ARG A 45 10.14 16.47 -6.42
N THR A 46 9.86 15.22 -6.68
CA THR A 46 9.56 14.72 -8.05
C THR A 46 8.08 14.82 -8.41
N GLY A 47 7.22 15.31 -7.51
CA GLY A 47 5.77 15.35 -7.70
C GLY A 47 5.11 13.95 -7.68
N TYR A 48 5.85 12.90 -7.29
CA TYR A 48 5.32 11.53 -7.24
C TYR A 48 4.17 11.39 -6.24
N THR A 49 4.20 12.11 -5.12
CA THR A 49 3.14 12.12 -4.11
C THR A 49 1.82 12.68 -4.62
N ALA A 50 1.83 13.57 -5.62
CA ALA A 50 0.63 14.11 -6.23
C ALA A 50 0.15 13.31 -7.47
N ALA A 51 0.75 12.15 -7.76
CA ALA A 51 0.48 11.41 -8.99
C ALA A 51 -1.00 11.04 -9.16
N SER A 52 -1.66 10.55 -8.12
CA SER A 52 -3.07 10.13 -8.15
C SER A 52 -4.08 11.23 -7.81
N VAL A 53 -3.62 12.44 -7.49
CA VAL A 53 -4.51 13.60 -7.33
C VAL A 53 -5.02 14.03 -8.71
N PRO A 54 -6.35 14.30 -8.89
CA PRO A 54 -6.87 14.71 -10.18
C PRO A 54 -6.24 15.99 -10.74
N GLU A 55 -6.10 16.07 -12.05
CA GLU A 55 -5.52 17.22 -12.77
C GLU A 55 -6.27 18.54 -12.47
N SER A 56 -7.60 18.46 -12.22
CA SER A 56 -8.40 19.62 -11.85
C SER A 56 -7.96 20.31 -10.55
N TYR A 57 -7.19 19.62 -9.71
CA TYR A 57 -6.57 20.17 -8.49
C TYR A 57 -5.07 20.42 -8.64
N GLY A 58 -4.51 20.23 -9.85
CA GLY A 58 -3.09 20.40 -10.15
C GLY A 58 -2.23 19.16 -9.92
N GLY A 59 -2.85 18.01 -9.69
CA GLY A 59 -2.15 16.73 -9.55
C GLY A 59 -1.82 16.06 -10.88
N GLY A 60 -1.26 14.86 -10.81
CA GLY A 60 -0.90 14.08 -11.98
C GLY A 60 -2.09 13.41 -12.70
N GLY A 61 -3.20 13.18 -12.02
CA GLY A 61 -4.40 12.50 -12.53
C GLY A 61 -4.16 11.06 -13.00
N TYR A 62 -3.08 10.41 -12.57
CA TYR A 62 -2.79 9.02 -12.94
C TYR A 62 -3.80 8.05 -12.33
N GLY A 63 -4.27 7.11 -13.15
CA GLY A 63 -5.22 6.07 -12.76
C GLY A 63 -4.57 4.93 -11.96
N LEU A 64 -5.41 4.01 -11.50
CA LEU A 64 -4.96 2.84 -10.75
C LEU A 64 -4.00 1.96 -11.57
N ASP A 65 -4.21 1.82 -12.86
CA ASP A 65 -3.37 1.04 -13.77
C ASP A 65 -1.98 1.66 -13.93
N ASP A 66 -1.90 2.99 -14.08
CA ASP A 66 -0.64 3.73 -14.16
C ASP A 66 0.16 3.59 -12.85
N VAL A 67 -0.52 3.85 -11.72
CA VAL A 67 0.10 3.82 -10.39
C VAL A 67 0.51 2.40 -10.01
N ALA A 68 -0.29 1.37 -10.34
CA ALA A 68 0.06 -0.02 -10.06
C ALA A 68 1.31 -0.47 -10.80
N LEU A 69 1.46 -0.08 -12.06
CA LEU A 69 2.66 -0.39 -12.85
C LEU A 69 3.91 0.29 -12.27
N ALA A 70 3.81 1.58 -11.94
CA ALA A 70 4.88 2.35 -11.31
C ALA A 70 5.24 1.79 -9.92
N GLN A 71 4.26 1.36 -9.14
CA GLN A 71 4.43 0.80 -7.81
C GLN A 71 5.27 -0.48 -7.80
N ILE A 72 5.12 -1.35 -8.81
CA ILE A 72 5.95 -2.54 -8.96
C ILE A 72 7.43 -2.15 -9.10
N ASP A 73 7.74 -1.15 -9.91
CA ASP A 73 9.13 -0.71 -10.10
C ASP A 73 9.66 0.05 -8.88
N LEU A 74 8.83 0.87 -8.23
CA LEU A 74 9.19 1.58 -7.00
C LEU A 74 9.58 0.62 -5.86
N ALA A 75 8.80 -0.43 -5.64
CA ALA A 75 9.01 -1.39 -4.57
C ALA A 75 10.25 -2.28 -4.75
N LYS A 76 10.86 -2.30 -5.93
CA LYS A 76 12.17 -2.93 -6.14
C LYS A 76 13.28 -2.25 -5.35
N GLY A 77 13.16 -0.95 -5.09
CA GLY A 77 14.14 -0.19 -4.31
C GLY A 77 14.00 -0.40 -2.81
N ASP A 78 12.79 -0.18 -2.30
CA ASP A 78 12.45 -0.39 -0.90
C ASP A 78 10.96 -0.66 -0.72
N GLY A 79 10.61 -1.87 -0.27
CA GLY A 79 9.23 -2.28 -0.05
C GLY A 79 8.52 -1.47 1.03
N SER A 80 9.23 -1.07 2.08
CA SER A 80 8.68 -0.27 3.19
C SER A 80 8.25 1.13 2.75
N THR A 81 9.13 1.86 2.06
CA THR A 81 8.81 3.18 1.50
C THR A 81 7.70 3.09 0.45
N ALA A 82 7.80 2.08 -0.44
CA ALA A 82 6.80 1.86 -1.47
C ALA A 82 5.41 1.60 -0.87
N LEU A 83 5.32 0.82 0.22
CA LEU A 83 4.05 0.61 0.93
C LEU A 83 3.51 1.93 1.49
N GLY A 84 4.36 2.75 2.12
CA GLY A 84 3.95 4.05 2.65
C GLY A 84 3.40 5.01 1.59
N LEU A 85 4.09 5.10 0.45
CA LEU A 85 3.63 5.90 -0.69
C LEU A 85 2.34 5.32 -1.31
N ALA A 86 2.21 3.98 -1.39
CA ALA A 86 1.00 3.34 -1.86
C ALA A 86 -0.23 3.72 -1.03
N MET A 87 -0.08 3.79 0.30
CA MET A 87 -1.18 4.19 1.20
C MET A 87 -1.66 5.61 0.91
N HIS A 88 -0.73 6.53 0.69
CA HIS A 88 -1.06 7.90 0.34
C HIS A 88 -1.72 8.01 -1.05
N LEU A 89 -1.11 7.40 -2.08
CA LEU A 89 -1.64 7.42 -3.45
C LEU A 89 -3.02 6.77 -3.55
N MET A 90 -3.24 5.68 -2.80
CA MET A 90 -4.54 5.04 -2.68
C MET A 90 -5.61 6.01 -2.17
N MET A 91 -5.32 6.79 -1.13
CA MET A 91 -6.28 7.74 -0.57
C MET A 91 -6.67 8.80 -1.60
N CYS A 92 -5.69 9.39 -2.27
CA CYS A 92 -5.93 10.41 -3.29
C CYS A 92 -6.66 9.84 -4.51
N GLY A 93 -6.23 8.68 -5.01
CA GLY A 93 -6.84 8.05 -6.19
C GLY A 93 -8.26 7.57 -5.93
N THR A 94 -8.51 6.95 -4.77
CA THR A 94 -9.86 6.53 -4.39
C THR A 94 -10.81 7.71 -4.32
N GLU A 95 -10.42 8.80 -3.62
CA GLU A 95 -11.29 9.98 -3.52
C GLU A 95 -11.41 10.74 -4.83
N GLY A 96 -10.35 10.81 -5.62
CA GLY A 96 -10.38 11.41 -6.95
C GLY A 96 -11.43 10.77 -7.87
N GLN A 97 -11.63 9.46 -7.73
CA GLN A 97 -12.62 8.69 -8.49
C GLN A 97 -14.01 8.68 -7.85
N ALA A 98 -14.09 8.47 -6.54
CA ALA A 98 -15.34 8.24 -5.82
C ALA A 98 -16.06 9.54 -5.47
N ARG A 99 -15.35 10.65 -5.29
CA ARG A 99 -15.87 11.98 -4.93
C ARG A 99 -16.86 11.95 -3.76
N GLN A 100 -16.48 11.25 -2.69
CA GLN A 100 -17.35 11.01 -1.56
C GLN A 100 -17.18 12.03 -0.43
N TRP A 101 -16.03 12.71 -0.39
CA TRP A 101 -15.80 13.78 0.59
C TRP A 101 -16.60 15.04 0.21
N PRO A 102 -16.97 15.86 1.19
CA PRO A 102 -17.46 17.20 0.91
C PRO A 102 -16.48 17.95 0.00
N GLU A 103 -16.99 18.67 -0.99
CA GLU A 103 -16.15 19.29 -2.02
C GLU A 103 -15.10 20.24 -1.42
N ALA A 104 -15.49 21.03 -0.43
CA ALA A 104 -14.57 21.95 0.26
C ALA A 104 -13.42 21.20 0.96
N ALA A 105 -13.71 20.06 1.62
CA ALA A 105 -12.69 19.23 2.26
C ALA A 105 -11.77 18.60 1.22
N ARG A 106 -12.32 18.06 0.13
CA ARG A 106 -11.56 17.48 -0.98
C ARG A 106 -10.62 18.49 -1.61
N GLU A 107 -11.13 19.69 -1.93
CA GLU A 107 -10.34 20.77 -2.51
C GLU A 107 -9.21 21.18 -1.57
N ARG A 108 -9.50 21.43 -0.29
CA ARG A 108 -8.51 21.78 0.73
C ARG A 108 -7.39 20.74 0.82
N ILE A 109 -7.74 19.46 0.94
CA ILE A 109 -6.76 18.37 1.10
C ILE A 109 -5.94 18.18 -0.17
N PHE A 110 -6.57 18.12 -1.36
CA PHE A 110 -5.83 17.92 -2.61
C PHE A 110 -4.91 19.09 -2.94
N ARG A 111 -5.32 20.33 -2.65
CA ARG A 111 -4.43 21.50 -2.78
C ARG A 111 -3.23 21.40 -1.84
N ALA A 112 -3.45 20.99 -0.59
CA ALA A 112 -2.36 20.78 0.35
C ALA A 112 -1.39 19.68 -0.13
N VAL A 113 -1.86 18.59 -0.74
CA VAL A 113 -1.01 17.56 -1.34
C VAL A 113 -0.15 18.14 -2.47
N VAL A 114 -0.74 18.93 -3.35
CA VAL A 114 -0.05 19.46 -4.55
C VAL A 114 0.89 20.60 -4.21
N GLN A 115 0.45 21.54 -3.36
CA GLN A 115 1.18 22.79 -3.09
C GLN A 115 2.16 22.65 -1.95
N ASP A 116 1.76 21.97 -0.86
CA ASP A 116 2.53 21.86 0.37
C ASP A 116 3.20 20.50 0.55
N GLY A 117 2.96 19.56 -0.37
CA GLY A 117 3.46 18.19 -0.27
C GLY A 117 2.85 17.41 0.89
N ALA A 118 1.60 17.74 1.27
CA ALA A 118 0.90 17.04 2.34
C ALA A 118 0.75 15.54 2.02
N LEU A 119 0.88 14.71 3.05
CA LEU A 119 0.67 13.26 2.96
C LEU A 119 -0.47 12.85 3.87
N LEU A 120 -1.29 11.93 3.38
CA LEU A 120 -2.43 11.40 4.13
C LEU A 120 -2.50 9.89 4.06
N ASN A 121 -3.02 9.28 5.11
CA ASN A 121 -3.34 7.87 5.14
C ASN A 121 -4.56 7.62 6.03
N ASN A 122 -5.15 6.46 5.83
CA ASN A 122 -6.26 5.98 6.64
C ASN A 122 -5.73 5.49 8.02
N ALA A 123 -6.13 6.15 9.10
CA ALA A 123 -5.90 5.75 10.47
C ALA A 123 -7.19 5.11 11.02
N ALA A 124 -7.40 3.83 10.71
CA ALA A 124 -8.70 3.20 10.94
C ALA A 124 -8.65 1.91 11.76
N ALA A 125 -7.52 1.21 11.77
CA ALA A 125 -7.38 -0.03 12.53
C ALA A 125 -7.23 0.23 14.04
N GLU A 126 -7.81 -0.65 14.85
CA GLU A 126 -7.69 -0.65 16.31
C GLU A 126 -7.40 -2.06 16.80
N THR A 127 -6.83 -2.18 17.98
CA THR A 127 -6.41 -3.49 18.51
C THR A 127 -7.58 -4.48 18.62
N ASN A 128 -8.73 -4.03 19.10
CA ASN A 128 -9.91 -4.89 19.29
C ASN A 128 -10.81 -4.96 18.04
N LEU A 129 -10.84 -3.89 17.22
CA LEU A 129 -11.65 -3.85 16.00
C LEU A 129 -10.95 -4.58 14.84
N GLY A 130 -9.60 -4.60 14.82
CA GLY A 130 -8.83 -5.02 13.67
C GLY A 130 -9.03 -4.07 12.48
N SER A 131 -9.25 -4.63 11.29
CA SER A 131 -9.54 -3.83 10.10
C SER A 131 -11.01 -3.41 10.05
N PRO A 132 -11.31 -2.14 9.69
CA PRO A 132 -12.69 -1.67 9.49
C PRO A 132 -13.50 -2.49 8.46
N GLN A 133 -12.82 -3.18 7.54
CA GLN A 133 -13.48 -4.09 6.57
C GLN A 133 -14.14 -5.30 7.24
N GLY A 134 -13.77 -5.64 8.47
CA GLY A 134 -14.45 -6.65 9.29
C GLY A 134 -15.82 -6.21 9.76
N GLY A 135 -16.12 -4.93 9.67
CA GLY A 135 -17.29 -4.27 10.27
C GLY A 135 -17.11 -4.10 11.76
N GLY A 136 -17.91 -3.25 12.36
CA GLY A 136 -17.90 -2.96 13.78
C GLY A 136 -17.78 -1.46 14.05
N ARG A 137 -18.21 -1.07 15.26
CA ARG A 137 -18.11 0.29 15.73
C ARG A 137 -16.71 0.52 16.29
N PRO A 138 -15.98 1.55 15.88
CA PRO A 138 -14.66 1.85 16.42
C PRO A 138 -14.74 2.30 17.88
N GLU A 139 -13.66 2.05 18.63
CA GLU A 139 -13.49 2.54 20.00
C GLU A 139 -13.10 4.04 20.02
N THR A 140 -12.44 4.52 18.96
CA THR A 140 -12.17 5.95 18.78
C THR A 140 -13.47 6.69 18.57
N THR A 141 -13.73 7.71 19.36
CA THR A 141 -14.99 8.46 19.37
C THR A 141 -14.82 9.91 18.88
N ALA A 142 -15.91 10.44 18.34
CA ALA A 142 -16.10 11.87 18.12
C ALA A 142 -17.32 12.31 18.93
N THR A 143 -17.10 13.09 20.00
CA THR A 143 -18.13 13.57 20.93
C THR A 143 -18.46 15.03 20.67
N PRO A 144 -19.72 15.45 20.61
CA PRO A 144 -20.09 16.86 20.44
C PRO A 144 -19.48 17.78 21.53
N ASP A 145 -18.91 18.92 21.09
CA ASP A 145 -18.35 19.99 21.96
C ASP A 145 -18.97 21.37 21.59
N GLY A 146 -20.28 21.44 21.50
CA GLY A 146 -21.02 22.61 21.05
C GLY A 146 -21.33 22.60 19.56
N PRO A 147 -22.01 23.63 19.04
CA PRO A 147 -22.45 23.69 17.64
C PRO A 147 -21.27 23.59 16.66
N GLY A 148 -21.31 22.57 15.78
CA GLY A 148 -20.31 22.38 14.74
C GLY A 148 -18.91 22.00 15.23
N ARG A 149 -18.77 21.60 16.50
CA ARG A 149 -17.48 21.25 17.12
C ARG A 149 -17.54 19.85 17.75
N TRP A 150 -16.38 19.15 17.70
CA TRP A 150 -16.27 17.78 18.16
C TRP A 150 -14.94 17.54 18.85
N ARG A 151 -14.95 16.65 19.84
CA ARG A 151 -13.75 16.13 20.51
C ARG A 151 -13.49 14.71 20.05
N VAL A 152 -12.28 14.47 19.51
CA VAL A 152 -11.88 13.13 19.07
C VAL A 152 -10.91 12.54 20.08
N SER A 153 -11.24 11.35 20.59
CA SER A 153 -10.39 10.59 21.53
C SER A 153 -10.30 9.12 21.12
N GLY A 154 -9.10 8.55 21.20
CA GLY A 154 -8.85 7.14 20.90
C GLY A 154 -7.45 6.86 20.40
N ARG A 155 -7.22 5.60 19.99
CA ARG A 155 -5.92 5.11 19.52
C ARG A 155 -6.10 4.30 18.23
N LYS A 156 -5.28 4.57 17.25
CA LYS A 156 -5.19 3.81 16.00
C LYS A 156 -3.85 3.10 15.92
N VAL A 157 -3.87 1.88 15.38
CA VAL A 157 -2.68 1.06 15.19
C VAL A 157 -2.38 0.88 13.69
N TYR A 158 -1.17 0.45 13.36
CA TYR A 158 -0.75 0.19 11.97
C TYR A 158 -0.91 1.39 11.03
N THR A 159 -0.70 2.61 11.51
CA THR A 159 -0.78 3.81 10.68
C THR A 159 0.52 3.97 9.87
N THR A 160 0.56 3.33 8.72
CA THR A 160 1.74 3.31 7.84
C THR A 160 2.14 4.73 7.43
N ALA A 161 3.46 5.01 7.43
CA ALA A 161 4.07 6.32 7.19
C ALA A 161 3.71 7.41 8.22
N ALA A 162 3.24 7.04 9.43
CA ALA A 162 2.85 7.98 10.47
C ALA A 162 3.86 9.12 10.74
N PRO A 163 5.20 8.91 10.69
CA PRO A 163 6.17 9.99 10.93
C PRO A 163 6.08 11.17 9.95
N VAL A 164 5.57 10.98 8.74
CA VAL A 164 5.51 12.03 7.69
C VAL A 164 4.09 12.41 7.25
N LEU A 165 3.06 11.75 7.79
CA LEU A 165 1.68 12.12 7.49
C LEU A 165 1.37 13.51 8.05
N THR A 166 0.71 14.34 7.27
CA THR A 166 0.14 15.62 7.68
C THR A 166 -1.32 15.49 8.09
N HIS A 167 -2.03 14.54 7.48
CA HIS A 167 -3.44 14.27 7.78
C HIS A 167 -3.65 12.78 8.06
N PHE A 168 -4.33 12.50 9.18
CA PHE A 168 -4.83 11.18 9.54
C PHE A 168 -6.32 11.12 9.20
N VAL A 169 -6.70 10.31 8.20
CA VAL A 169 -8.11 10.06 7.89
C VAL A 169 -8.63 9.02 8.88
N THR A 170 -9.19 9.49 9.97
CA THR A 170 -9.50 8.69 11.15
C THR A 170 -10.93 8.18 11.12
N TYR A 171 -11.11 6.87 11.32
CA TYR A 171 -12.41 6.22 11.46
C TYR A 171 -12.88 6.31 12.90
N VAL A 172 -14.08 6.89 13.14
CA VAL A 172 -14.60 7.20 14.46
C VAL A 172 -16.04 6.74 14.65
N ALA A 173 -16.42 6.43 15.88
CA ALA A 173 -17.81 6.35 16.30
C ALA A 173 -18.33 7.75 16.62
N VAL A 174 -19.50 8.13 16.10
CA VAL A 174 -20.11 9.43 16.36
C VAL A 174 -21.01 9.31 17.59
N GLU A 175 -20.71 10.09 18.64
CA GLU A 175 -21.38 10.00 19.96
C GLU A 175 -22.44 11.12 20.13
N ASP A 176 -23.30 11.32 19.12
CA ASP A 176 -24.42 12.27 19.15
C ASP A 176 -25.80 11.59 19.27
N GLY A 177 -25.81 10.29 19.51
CA GLY A 177 -27.03 9.48 19.61
C GLY A 177 -27.54 8.94 18.26
N SER A 178 -26.90 9.27 17.13
CA SER A 178 -27.28 8.77 15.80
C SER A 178 -26.93 7.30 15.56
N GLY A 179 -25.91 6.77 16.28
CA GLY A 179 -25.37 5.45 16.02
C GLY A 179 -24.40 5.38 14.81
N GLU A 180 -24.18 6.50 14.14
CA GLU A 180 -23.32 6.60 12.95
C GLU A 180 -21.84 6.39 13.27
N VAL A 181 -21.09 6.11 12.24
CA VAL A 181 -19.62 6.17 12.18
C VAL A 181 -19.21 7.22 11.17
N GLY A 182 -18.01 7.76 11.34
CA GLY A 182 -17.52 8.83 10.45
C GLY A 182 -16.05 8.66 10.08
N ARG A 183 -15.62 9.43 9.10
CA ARG A 183 -14.22 9.65 8.79
C ARG A 183 -13.91 11.13 8.94
N ILE A 184 -12.86 11.42 9.69
CA ILE A 184 -12.42 12.79 9.99
C ILE A 184 -10.98 12.94 9.50
N ALA A 185 -10.69 14.02 8.78
CA ALA A 185 -9.33 14.39 8.42
C ALA A 185 -8.71 15.21 9.57
N ILE A 186 -7.88 14.57 10.38
CA ILE A 186 -7.24 15.19 11.53
C ILE A 186 -5.82 15.61 11.14
N HIS A 187 -5.52 16.93 11.23
CA HIS A 187 -4.18 17.44 10.98
C HIS A 187 -3.23 17.09 12.13
N ARG A 188 -1.99 16.68 11.81
CA ARG A 188 -1.01 16.21 12.78
C ARG A 188 -0.63 17.25 13.87
N ASP A 189 -0.70 18.52 13.55
CA ASP A 189 -0.28 19.61 14.44
C ASP A 189 -1.41 20.07 15.40
N LEU A 190 -2.60 19.46 15.33
CA LEU A 190 -3.65 19.76 16.28
C LEU A 190 -3.25 19.31 17.69
N PRO A 191 -3.51 20.13 18.72
CA PRO A 191 -3.28 19.73 20.11
C PRO A 191 -3.97 18.40 20.42
N GLY A 192 -3.24 17.50 21.08
CA GLY A 192 -3.75 16.16 21.45
C GLY A 192 -3.42 15.07 20.43
N VAL A 193 -2.89 15.38 19.25
CA VAL A 193 -2.41 14.38 18.28
C VAL A 193 -0.99 13.96 18.64
N ARG A 194 -0.76 12.65 18.78
CA ARG A 194 0.57 12.08 19.02
C ARG A 194 0.79 10.83 18.18
N VAL A 195 1.98 10.73 17.58
CA VAL A 195 2.48 9.48 16.99
C VAL A 195 3.36 8.81 18.04
N GLU A 196 3.04 7.57 18.40
CA GLU A 196 3.82 6.75 19.33
C GLU A 196 4.65 5.75 18.53
N GLU A 197 5.97 5.77 18.71
CA GLU A 197 6.91 4.90 17.98
C GLU A 197 6.82 3.45 18.49
N THR A 198 5.82 2.71 18.00
CA THR A 198 5.48 1.34 18.43
C THR A 198 5.83 0.29 17.38
N TRP A 199 6.27 0.70 16.17
CA TRP A 199 6.49 -0.23 15.06
C TRP A 199 7.79 -1.01 15.23
N ASP A 200 7.68 -2.23 15.77
CA ASP A 200 8.75 -3.22 15.82
C ASP A 200 8.26 -4.54 15.22
N ALA A 201 8.41 -4.71 13.92
CA ALA A 201 7.82 -5.80 13.15
C ALA A 201 8.85 -6.69 12.48
N LEU A 202 8.39 -7.88 12.07
CA LEU A 202 9.21 -8.86 11.34
C LEU A 202 9.74 -8.30 10.03
N GLY A 203 8.88 -7.69 9.22
CA GLY A 203 9.18 -7.12 7.91
C GLY A 203 8.53 -5.75 7.75
N MET A 204 8.82 -5.06 6.64
CA MET A 204 8.42 -3.67 6.43
C MET A 204 8.86 -2.77 7.59
N ARG A 205 10.06 -3.03 8.13
CA ARG A 205 10.54 -2.41 9.37
C ARG A 205 10.67 -0.89 9.27
N ALA A 206 10.97 -0.40 8.08
CA ALA A 206 11.10 1.03 7.80
C ALA A 206 9.78 1.70 7.36
N SER A 207 8.63 1.03 7.47
CA SER A 207 7.33 1.61 7.04
C SER A 207 6.75 2.63 8.01
N GLY A 208 7.28 2.71 9.24
CA GLY A 208 6.77 3.63 10.27
C GLY A 208 5.27 3.44 10.53
N SER A 209 4.81 2.17 10.58
CA SER A 209 3.38 1.86 10.80
C SER A 209 3.02 1.96 12.28
N HIS A 210 3.35 3.10 12.87
CA HIS A 210 3.19 3.40 14.28
C HIS A 210 1.74 3.58 14.70
N ASP A 211 1.53 3.64 16.01
CA ASP A 211 0.25 3.99 16.58
C ASP A 211 0.07 5.52 16.58
N VAL A 212 -1.18 5.95 16.44
CA VAL A 212 -1.56 7.35 16.53
C VAL A 212 -2.62 7.49 17.62
N CYS A 213 -2.34 8.36 18.58
CA CYS A 213 -3.22 8.68 19.70
C CYS A 213 -3.86 10.05 19.49
N PHE A 214 -5.16 10.11 19.75
CA PHE A 214 -5.96 11.32 19.78
C PHE A 214 -6.45 11.52 21.23
N ASP A 215 -6.06 12.64 21.83
CA ASP A 215 -6.39 12.97 23.20
C ASP A 215 -7.16 14.30 23.21
N ASP A 216 -8.50 14.17 23.21
CA ASP A 216 -9.43 15.28 23.23
C ASP A 216 -9.20 16.32 22.09
N VAL A 217 -8.89 15.82 20.91
CA VAL A 217 -8.54 16.65 19.73
C VAL A 217 -9.78 17.40 19.24
N LEU A 218 -9.70 18.71 19.20
CA LEU A 218 -10.77 19.58 18.69
C LEU A 218 -10.78 19.59 17.17
N VAL A 219 -11.91 19.23 16.58
CA VAL A 219 -12.21 19.28 15.14
C VAL A 219 -13.57 19.93 14.92
N THR A 220 -13.89 20.24 13.67
CA THR A 220 -15.14 20.87 13.26
C THR A 220 -15.93 20.00 12.28
N ASP A 221 -17.17 20.38 11.97
CA ASP A 221 -17.97 19.72 10.93
C ASP A 221 -17.27 19.71 9.56
N GLU A 222 -16.42 20.71 9.27
CA GLU A 222 -15.67 20.80 8.02
C GLU A 222 -14.56 19.74 7.89
N ASP A 223 -14.17 19.10 8.99
CA ASP A 223 -13.16 18.06 8.99
C ASP A 223 -13.76 16.67 8.76
N PHE A 224 -15.10 16.54 8.84
CA PHE A 224 -15.77 15.30 8.50
C PHE A 224 -15.73 15.07 6.98
N LEU A 225 -15.18 13.93 6.60
CA LEU A 225 -15.13 13.47 5.21
C LEU A 225 -16.35 12.61 4.85
N SER A 226 -16.90 11.89 5.83
CA SER A 226 -18.14 11.14 5.66
C SER A 226 -18.76 10.80 7.02
N ARG A 227 -20.08 10.64 7.01
CA ARG A 227 -20.85 10.03 8.10
C ARG A 227 -21.83 9.04 7.49
N SER A 228 -22.04 7.89 8.09
CA SER A 228 -22.98 6.88 7.62
C SER A 228 -23.22 5.80 8.65
N ASP A 229 -24.26 4.98 8.40
CA ASP A 229 -24.45 3.73 9.09
C ASP A 229 -23.23 2.81 8.91
N PRO A 230 -22.78 2.09 9.96
CA PRO A 230 -21.65 1.17 9.90
C PRO A 230 -21.75 0.10 8.80
N GLU A 231 -22.96 -0.37 8.48
CA GLU A 231 -23.16 -1.41 7.46
C GLU A 231 -22.83 -0.90 6.05
N ARG A 232 -23.14 0.35 5.72
CA ARG A 232 -22.81 0.96 4.43
C ARG A 232 -21.31 1.12 4.20
N GLN A 233 -20.49 1.07 5.24
CA GLN A 233 -19.03 1.13 5.11
C GLN A 233 -18.42 -0.19 4.57
N ARG A 234 -19.15 -1.31 4.67
CA ARG A 234 -18.68 -2.64 4.22
C ARG A 234 -18.69 -2.82 2.72
N GLU A 235 -19.53 -2.08 1.99
CA GLU A 235 -19.86 -2.32 0.58
C GLU A 235 -18.89 -1.68 -0.42
N ARG A 236 -17.83 -1.00 0.03
CA ARG A 236 -16.95 -0.26 -0.86
C ARG A 236 -15.81 -1.12 -1.40
N PRO A 237 -15.68 -1.28 -2.73
CA PRO A 237 -14.52 -1.95 -3.32
C PRO A 237 -13.22 -1.22 -2.95
N ALA A 238 -12.31 -1.91 -2.27
CA ALA A 238 -11.00 -1.37 -1.91
C ALA A 238 -9.94 -1.68 -2.98
N ALA A 239 -10.27 -1.48 -4.26
CA ALA A 239 -9.41 -1.89 -5.36
C ALA A 239 -8.03 -1.23 -5.30
N TRP A 240 -7.96 0.08 -5.08
CA TRP A 240 -6.69 0.79 -4.95
C TRP A 240 -5.78 0.16 -3.89
N PHE A 241 -6.33 -0.13 -2.70
CA PHE A 241 -5.56 -0.74 -1.62
C PHE A 241 -5.05 -2.13 -2.02
N ALA A 242 -5.95 -3.01 -2.46
CA ALA A 242 -5.63 -4.39 -2.80
C ALA A 242 -4.60 -4.49 -3.94
N ILE A 243 -4.80 -3.71 -5.00
CA ILE A 243 -3.92 -3.67 -6.16
C ILE A 243 -2.54 -3.13 -5.80
N LEU A 244 -2.45 -2.02 -5.03
CA LEU A 244 -1.15 -1.43 -4.68
C LEU A 244 -0.37 -2.27 -3.67
N VAL A 245 -1.03 -2.96 -2.74
CA VAL A 245 -0.37 -3.98 -1.88
C VAL A 245 0.17 -5.14 -2.72
N GLY A 246 -0.62 -5.63 -3.69
CA GLY A 246 -0.18 -6.65 -4.63
C GLY A 246 1.01 -6.20 -5.47
N ALA A 247 0.95 -4.98 -6.01
CA ALA A 247 2.02 -4.39 -6.80
C ALA A 247 3.32 -4.22 -5.98
N THR A 248 3.21 -3.75 -4.73
CA THR A 248 4.36 -3.65 -3.80
C THR A 248 5.00 -5.03 -3.59
N SER A 249 4.21 -6.05 -3.32
CA SER A 249 4.69 -7.43 -3.12
C SER A 249 5.41 -7.97 -4.35
N LEU A 250 4.84 -7.76 -5.56
CA LEU A 250 5.48 -8.16 -6.82
C LEU A 250 6.80 -7.40 -7.07
N GLY A 251 6.88 -6.14 -6.69
CA GLY A 251 8.11 -5.35 -6.82
C GLY A 251 9.25 -5.93 -5.96
N VAL A 252 8.98 -6.23 -4.69
CA VAL A 252 9.95 -6.89 -3.79
C VAL A 252 10.36 -8.26 -4.35
N ALA A 253 9.41 -9.05 -4.84
CA ALA A 253 9.69 -10.35 -5.46
C ALA A 253 10.58 -10.24 -6.71
N ARG A 254 10.36 -9.22 -7.54
CA ARG A 254 11.23 -8.94 -8.71
C ARG A 254 12.64 -8.56 -8.28
N ALA A 255 12.80 -7.76 -7.22
CA ALA A 255 14.12 -7.46 -6.67
C ALA A 255 14.85 -8.73 -6.21
N ALA A 256 14.16 -9.64 -5.54
CA ALA A 256 14.69 -10.92 -5.11
C ALA A 256 15.09 -11.81 -6.31
N ARG A 257 14.23 -11.89 -7.32
CA ARG A 257 14.50 -12.62 -8.57
C ARG A 257 15.71 -12.05 -9.29
N ASP A 258 15.79 -10.72 -9.44
CA ASP A 258 16.90 -10.05 -10.13
C ASP A 258 18.22 -10.30 -9.40
N TYR A 259 18.21 -10.27 -8.06
CA TYR A 259 19.37 -10.62 -7.23
C TYR A 259 19.80 -12.08 -7.44
N ALA A 260 18.89 -13.04 -7.35
CA ALA A 260 19.18 -14.46 -7.51
C ALA A 260 19.73 -14.80 -8.90
N VAL A 261 19.19 -14.18 -9.94
CA VAL A 261 19.68 -14.36 -11.33
C VAL A 261 21.07 -13.78 -11.50
N ARG A 262 21.35 -12.59 -10.96
CA ARG A 262 22.70 -12.00 -10.99
C ARG A 262 23.67 -12.89 -10.25
N PHE A 263 23.35 -13.31 -9.02
CA PHE A 263 24.16 -14.23 -8.22
C PHE A 263 24.46 -15.51 -8.99
N ALA A 264 23.45 -16.14 -9.60
CA ALA A 264 23.65 -17.39 -10.34
C ALA A 264 24.58 -17.22 -11.56
N ARG A 265 24.54 -16.08 -12.24
CA ARG A 265 25.44 -15.76 -13.36
C ARG A 265 26.88 -15.51 -12.96
N GLU A 266 27.09 -14.87 -11.81
CA GLU A 266 28.41 -14.47 -11.33
C GLU A 266 29.11 -15.56 -10.50
N ARG A 267 28.36 -16.34 -9.74
CA ARG A 267 28.89 -17.35 -8.81
C ARG A 267 29.44 -18.57 -9.56
N ARG A 268 30.72 -18.82 -9.38
CA ARG A 268 31.43 -20.02 -9.89
C ARG A 268 32.02 -20.79 -8.72
N PRO A 269 31.42 -21.89 -8.24
CA PRO A 269 31.99 -22.72 -7.20
C PRO A 269 33.32 -23.37 -7.64
N ILE A 270 34.24 -23.55 -6.73
CA ILE A 270 35.49 -24.24 -7.03
C ILE A 270 35.18 -25.66 -7.50
N GLY A 271 35.80 -26.10 -8.60
CA GLY A 271 35.54 -27.40 -9.22
C GLY A 271 34.29 -27.50 -10.09
N SER A 272 33.53 -26.41 -10.20
CA SER A 272 32.39 -26.36 -11.13
C SER A 272 32.84 -26.07 -12.57
N PRO A 273 32.26 -26.72 -13.60
CA PRO A 273 32.58 -26.47 -15.00
C PRO A 273 32.11 -25.08 -15.47
N GLY A 274 31.18 -24.44 -14.74
CA GLY A 274 30.60 -23.15 -15.10
C GLY A 274 29.93 -22.42 -13.94
N PRO A 275 29.30 -21.27 -14.23
CA PRO A 275 28.53 -20.56 -13.22
C PRO A 275 27.30 -21.36 -12.77
N VAL A 276 26.78 -21.05 -11.56
CA VAL A 276 25.57 -21.67 -11.02
C VAL A 276 24.39 -21.61 -11.99
N ALA A 277 24.31 -20.58 -12.83
CA ALA A 277 23.29 -20.43 -13.87
C ALA A 277 23.27 -21.54 -14.92
N THR A 278 24.33 -22.37 -15.04
CA THR A 278 24.36 -23.50 -16.00
C THR A 278 23.78 -24.78 -15.42
N VAL A 279 23.51 -24.82 -14.12
CA VAL A 279 23.00 -26.00 -13.42
C VAL A 279 21.50 -26.21 -13.77
N PRO A 280 21.09 -27.39 -14.27
CA PRO A 280 19.73 -27.63 -14.75
C PRO A 280 18.62 -27.26 -13.76
N HIS A 281 18.74 -27.68 -12.48
CA HIS A 281 17.72 -27.36 -11.47
C HIS A 281 17.64 -25.86 -11.13
N VAL A 282 18.75 -25.10 -11.24
CA VAL A 282 18.72 -23.64 -11.07
C VAL A 282 18.00 -22.97 -12.21
N ARG A 283 18.20 -23.46 -13.43
CA ARG A 283 17.49 -22.97 -14.62
C ARG A 283 15.98 -23.23 -14.52
N GLU A 284 15.59 -24.42 -14.04
CA GLU A 284 14.19 -24.74 -13.75
C GLU A 284 13.59 -23.78 -12.72
N GLN A 285 14.28 -23.52 -11.61
CA GLN A 285 13.82 -22.61 -10.56
C GLN A 285 13.66 -21.16 -11.08
N VAL A 286 14.60 -20.67 -11.89
CA VAL A 286 14.45 -19.35 -12.54
C VAL A 286 13.24 -19.34 -13.45
N GLY A 287 13.02 -20.38 -14.25
CA GLY A 287 11.84 -20.53 -15.10
C GLY A 287 10.53 -20.49 -14.30
N ARG A 288 10.46 -21.15 -13.15
CA ARG A 288 9.31 -21.12 -12.23
C ARG A 288 9.04 -19.73 -11.69
N MET A 289 10.08 -19.02 -11.21
CA MET A 289 9.94 -17.64 -10.73
C MET A 289 9.38 -16.72 -11.82
N ASP A 290 9.93 -16.80 -13.03
CA ASP A 290 9.54 -15.94 -14.13
C ASP A 290 8.10 -16.23 -14.59
N ALA A 291 7.71 -17.50 -14.70
CA ALA A 291 6.35 -17.91 -15.07
C ALA A 291 5.33 -17.40 -14.04
N ALA A 292 5.60 -17.57 -12.74
CA ALA A 292 4.72 -17.11 -11.66
C ALA A 292 4.60 -15.57 -11.66
N LEU A 293 5.72 -14.84 -11.80
CA LEU A 293 5.72 -13.38 -11.89
C LEU A 293 4.97 -12.87 -13.12
N MET A 294 5.10 -13.52 -14.28
CA MET A 294 4.36 -13.17 -15.49
C MET A 294 2.85 -13.31 -15.27
N ALA A 295 2.40 -14.43 -14.72
CA ALA A 295 0.98 -14.69 -14.47
C ALA A 295 0.37 -13.70 -13.47
N ALA A 296 1.04 -13.50 -12.32
CA ALA A 296 0.54 -12.59 -11.29
C ALA A 296 0.54 -11.13 -11.77
N THR A 297 1.57 -10.70 -12.50
CA THR A 297 1.62 -9.36 -13.07
C THR A 297 0.54 -9.15 -14.11
N ALA A 298 0.31 -10.13 -15.00
CA ALA A 298 -0.71 -10.04 -16.05
C ALA A 298 -2.11 -9.87 -15.44
N LEU A 299 -2.47 -10.69 -14.43
CA LEU A 299 -3.76 -10.56 -13.77
C LEU A 299 -3.92 -9.21 -13.05
N LEU A 300 -2.90 -8.77 -12.31
CA LEU A 300 -2.95 -7.50 -11.59
C LEU A 300 -3.12 -6.33 -12.56
N THR A 301 -2.37 -6.30 -13.66
CA THR A 301 -2.45 -5.24 -14.67
C THR A 301 -3.79 -5.27 -15.40
N GLN A 302 -4.26 -6.45 -15.81
CA GLN A 302 -5.57 -6.57 -16.46
C GLN A 302 -6.70 -6.09 -15.56
N THR A 303 -6.63 -6.41 -14.26
CA THR A 303 -7.63 -5.97 -13.28
C THR A 303 -7.62 -4.45 -13.09
N SER A 304 -6.44 -3.84 -12.97
CA SER A 304 -6.33 -2.39 -12.82
C SER A 304 -6.76 -1.64 -14.09
N GLU A 305 -6.45 -2.14 -15.28
CA GLU A 305 -6.93 -1.61 -16.55
C GLU A 305 -8.45 -1.73 -16.71
N ALA A 306 -9.03 -2.86 -16.29
CA ALA A 306 -10.48 -3.04 -16.30
C ALA A 306 -11.18 -2.05 -15.37
N TRP A 307 -10.60 -1.78 -14.19
CA TRP A 307 -11.08 -0.79 -13.24
C TRP A 307 -11.12 0.64 -13.81
N GLU A 308 -10.10 1.01 -14.58
CA GLU A 308 -10.03 2.36 -15.20
C GLU A 308 -10.91 2.51 -16.42
N ARG A 309 -11.02 1.45 -17.22
CA ARG A 309 -11.75 1.48 -18.49
C ARG A 309 -13.24 1.75 -18.35
N ASP A 310 -13.86 1.16 -17.34
CA ASP A 310 -15.31 1.19 -17.16
C ASP A 310 -15.70 1.41 -15.69
N PRO A 311 -15.96 2.68 -15.32
CA PRO A 311 -16.40 3.01 -13.96
C PRO A 311 -17.68 2.31 -13.51
N GLU A 312 -18.61 2.01 -14.45
CA GLU A 312 -19.89 1.36 -14.11
C GLU A 312 -19.72 -0.12 -13.76
N SER A 313 -18.69 -0.76 -14.31
CA SER A 313 -18.39 -2.17 -14.01
C SER A 313 -17.61 -2.39 -12.71
N ARG A 314 -17.11 -1.33 -12.06
CA ARG A 314 -16.24 -1.43 -10.87
C ARG A 314 -16.84 -2.29 -9.76
N ALA A 315 -18.14 -2.20 -9.53
CA ALA A 315 -18.82 -3.00 -8.52
C ALA A 315 -18.70 -4.52 -8.76
N ARG A 316 -18.60 -4.94 -10.03
CA ARG A 316 -18.47 -6.34 -10.43
C ARG A 316 -17.03 -6.86 -10.40
N LEU A 317 -16.03 -5.98 -10.28
CA LEU A 317 -14.62 -6.36 -10.29
C LEU A 317 -14.11 -6.86 -8.93
N GLY A 318 -14.96 -6.90 -7.89
CA GLY A 318 -14.57 -7.37 -6.55
C GLY A 318 -13.83 -8.72 -6.56
N PRO A 319 -14.36 -9.78 -7.20
CA PRO A 319 -13.69 -11.08 -7.30
C PRO A 319 -12.33 -11.02 -8.00
N GLN A 320 -12.22 -10.26 -9.09
CA GLN A 320 -10.96 -10.11 -9.83
C GLN A 320 -9.92 -9.34 -9.01
N VAL A 321 -10.32 -8.29 -8.30
CA VAL A 321 -9.46 -7.52 -7.38
C VAL A 321 -8.94 -8.44 -6.27
N ALA A 322 -9.81 -9.24 -5.66
CA ALA A 322 -9.45 -10.21 -4.63
C ALA A 322 -8.47 -11.28 -5.15
N ALA A 323 -8.76 -11.84 -6.34
CA ALA A 323 -7.93 -12.84 -6.99
C ALA A 323 -6.55 -12.28 -7.35
N SER A 324 -6.48 -11.07 -7.91
CA SER A 324 -5.21 -10.44 -8.31
C SER A 324 -4.32 -10.12 -7.12
N LYS A 325 -4.88 -9.57 -6.03
CA LYS A 325 -4.13 -9.33 -4.78
C LYS A 325 -3.62 -10.64 -4.20
N ARG A 326 -4.49 -11.65 -4.06
CA ARG A 326 -4.14 -12.96 -3.53
C ARG A 326 -3.03 -13.61 -4.34
N LEU A 327 -3.16 -13.66 -5.67
CA LEU A 327 -2.14 -14.24 -6.54
C LEU A 327 -0.81 -13.48 -6.41
N ALA A 328 -0.83 -12.15 -6.47
CA ALA A 328 0.38 -11.34 -6.37
C ALA A 328 1.15 -11.57 -5.06
N THR A 329 0.45 -11.59 -3.92
CA THR A 329 1.10 -11.73 -2.61
C THR A 329 1.63 -13.15 -2.36
N ASN A 330 0.90 -14.20 -2.79
CA ASN A 330 1.37 -15.57 -2.68
C ASN A 330 2.55 -15.85 -3.63
N THR A 331 2.47 -15.37 -4.88
CA THR A 331 3.59 -15.43 -5.83
C THR A 331 4.84 -14.73 -5.29
N ALA A 332 4.67 -13.59 -4.62
CA ALA A 332 5.82 -12.89 -4.06
C ALA A 332 6.54 -13.72 -3.00
N VAL A 333 5.82 -14.40 -2.13
CA VAL A 333 6.41 -15.31 -1.13
C VAL A 333 7.13 -16.46 -1.81
N GLU A 334 6.47 -17.14 -2.76
CA GLU A 334 7.04 -18.27 -3.51
C GLU A 334 8.34 -17.88 -4.23
N VAL A 335 8.32 -16.75 -4.95
CA VAL A 335 9.48 -16.27 -5.71
C VAL A 335 10.67 -15.97 -4.79
N VAL A 336 10.43 -15.32 -3.66
CA VAL A 336 11.51 -15.01 -2.72
C VAL A 336 12.09 -16.29 -2.09
N GLU A 337 11.25 -17.26 -1.76
CA GLU A 337 11.70 -18.56 -1.26
C GLU A 337 12.54 -19.33 -2.30
N ILE A 338 12.14 -19.32 -3.55
CA ILE A 338 12.94 -19.91 -4.65
C ILE A 338 14.27 -19.16 -4.80
N ALA A 339 14.26 -17.83 -4.77
CA ALA A 339 15.47 -17.01 -4.86
C ALA A 339 16.47 -17.35 -3.74
N MET A 340 15.99 -17.52 -2.50
CA MET A 340 16.83 -17.94 -1.38
C MET A 340 17.44 -19.33 -1.58
N ARG A 341 16.69 -20.28 -2.15
CA ARG A 341 17.20 -21.63 -2.46
C ARG A 341 18.29 -21.60 -3.55
N ILE A 342 18.14 -20.76 -4.57
CA ILE A 342 19.16 -20.58 -5.61
C ILE A 342 20.47 -20.04 -5.02
N VAL A 343 20.38 -19.08 -4.13
CA VAL A 343 21.54 -18.42 -3.50
C VAL A 343 22.14 -19.27 -2.39
N GLY A 344 21.31 -20.09 -1.72
CA GLY A 344 21.75 -21.01 -0.67
C GLY A 344 22.12 -20.28 0.63
N GLY A 345 23.11 -20.79 1.37
CA GLY A 345 23.48 -20.28 2.70
C GLY A 345 23.80 -18.77 2.74
N VAL A 346 24.30 -18.20 1.65
CA VAL A 346 24.57 -16.76 1.53
C VAL A 346 23.30 -15.92 1.73
N ALA A 347 22.13 -16.42 1.30
CA ALA A 347 20.85 -15.73 1.45
C ALA A 347 20.44 -15.48 2.92
N MET A 348 21.05 -16.20 3.87
CA MET A 348 20.75 -16.04 5.29
C MET A 348 21.52 -14.91 5.97
N HIS A 349 22.51 -14.32 5.27
CA HIS A 349 23.30 -13.24 5.84
C HIS A 349 22.57 -11.89 5.76
N ARG A 350 22.59 -11.13 6.86
CA ARG A 350 22.01 -9.77 6.92
C ARG A 350 22.76 -8.74 6.05
N SER A 351 23.92 -9.07 5.53
CA SER A 351 24.63 -8.25 4.53
C SER A 351 23.98 -8.33 3.15
N GLU A 352 23.16 -9.35 2.93
CA GLU A 352 22.52 -9.64 1.65
C GLU A 352 21.03 -9.24 1.67
N PRO A 353 20.46 -8.82 0.55
CA PRO A 353 19.11 -8.25 0.55
C PRO A 353 17.98 -9.28 0.68
N LEU A 354 18.25 -10.57 0.40
CA LEU A 354 17.22 -11.61 0.33
C LEU A 354 16.53 -11.87 1.67
N GLU A 355 17.24 -11.79 2.79
CA GLU A 355 16.66 -11.99 4.11
C GLU A 355 15.62 -10.88 4.42
N ARG A 356 15.89 -9.63 4.00
CA ARG A 356 14.94 -8.53 4.11
C ARG A 356 13.71 -8.77 3.21
N TYR A 357 13.93 -9.11 1.93
CA TYR A 357 12.83 -9.41 1.01
C TYR A 357 11.96 -10.57 1.51
N PHE A 358 12.57 -11.58 2.11
CA PHE A 358 11.87 -12.71 2.72
C PHE A 358 10.94 -12.28 3.85
N ARG A 359 11.34 -11.31 4.68
CA ARG A 359 10.52 -10.76 5.75
C ARG A 359 9.43 -9.84 5.20
N ASP A 360 9.78 -8.98 4.25
CA ASP A 360 8.91 -7.94 3.72
C ASP A 360 7.70 -8.49 2.95
N VAL A 361 7.88 -9.51 2.10
CA VAL A 361 6.77 -10.06 1.30
C VAL A 361 5.66 -10.68 2.15
N ARG A 362 5.92 -11.01 3.42
CA ARG A 362 4.91 -11.58 4.31
C ARG A 362 3.87 -10.58 4.73
N SER A 363 4.17 -9.29 4.71
CA SER A 363 3.20 -8.23 4.98
C SER A 363 2.01 -8.27 4.03
N GLY A 364 2.24 -8.61 2.76
CA GLY A 364 1.18 -8.73 1.77
C GLY A 364 0.13 -9.78 2.12
N LEU A 365 0.49 -10.87 2.80
CA LEU A 365 -0.44 -11.93 3.17
C LEU A 365 -1.47 -11.49 4.23
N ILE A 366 -1.05 -10.61 5.15
CA ILE A 366 -1.87 -10.16 6.29
C ILE A 366 -2.60 -8.85 6.02
N ASN A 367 -2.21 -8.09 4.99
CA ASN A 367 -2.97 -6.94 4.54
C ASN A 367 -4.31 -7.36 3.92
N PRO A 368 -5.43 -6.63 4.20
CA PRO A 368 -6.74 -6.93 3.62
C PRO A 368 -6.78 -6.80 2.08
N PRO A 369 -7.64 -7.57 1.41
CA PRO A 369 -8.35 -8.73 1.94
C PRO A 369 -7.39 -9.87 2.24
N ILE A 370 -7.48 -10.45 3.44
CA ILE A 370 -6.73 -11.66 3.78
C ILE A 370 -7.23 -12.84 2.94
N GLU A 371 -6.45 -13.93 2.84
CA GLU A 371 -6.73 -15.04 1.94
C GLU A 371 -8.16 -15.59 2.08
N ALA A 372 -8.63 -15.82 3.31
CA ALA A 372 -9.97 -16.35 3.56
C ALA A 372 -11.07 -15.42 3.01
N ARG A 373 -10.93 -14.10 3.20
CA ARG A 373 -11.87 -13.11 2.67
C ARG A 373 -11.79 -13.01 1.15
N ALA A 374 -10.60 -13.09 0.58
CA ALA A 374 -10.43 -13.07 -0.88
C ALA A 374 -11.11 -14.29 -1.53
N LEU A 375 -10.92 -15.49 -0.97
CA LEU A 375 -11.54 -16.70 -1.46
C LEU A 375 -13.07 -16.66 -1.31
N GLU A 376 -13.58 -16.14 -0.18
CA GLU A 376 -15.01 -15.94 0.02
C GLU A 376 -15.60 -15.01 -1.03
N THR A 377 -14.98 -13.85 -1.28
CA THR A 377 -15.44 -12.92 -2.32
C THR A 377 -15.50 -13.57 -3.71
N ILE A 378 -14.52 -14.43 -4.04
CA ILE A 378 -14.48 -15.14 -5.31
C ILE A 378 -15.58 -16.21 -5.36
N ALA A 379 -15.77 -16.96 -4.26
CA ALA A 379 -16.75 -18.04 -4.19
C ALA A 379 -18.19 -17.50 -4.24
N SER A 380 -18.48 -16.41 -3.49
CA SER A 380 -19.81 -15.81 -3.51
C SER A 380 -20.23 -15.33 -4.90
N ALA A 381 -19.31 -14.79 -5.68
CA ALA A 381 -19.62 -14.41 -7.06
C ALA A 381 -19.97 -15.60 -7.98
N ALA A 382 -19.49 -16.79 -7.66
CA ALA A 382 -19.78 -17.99 -8.43
C ALA A 382 -21.01 -18.77 -7.93
N LEU A 383 -21.34 -18.64 -6.64
CA LEU A 383 -22.36 -19.47 -5.99
C LEU A 383 -23.66 -18.70 -5.70
N ASP A 384 -23.56 -17.40 -5.42
CA ASP A 384 -24.66 -16.60 -4.87
C ASP A 384 -25.21 -15.60 -5.89
N ASP A 385 -24.47 -15.32 -6.99
CA ASP A 385 -24.93 -14.41 -8.04
C ASP A 385 -25.84 -15.19 -9.01
N PRO A 386 -27.16 -14.96 -9.03
CA PRO A 386 -28.03 -15.55 -10.04
C PRO A 386 -27.70 -14.90 -11.40
N GLU A 387 -27.40 -15.71 -12.42
CA GLU A 387 -27.15 -15.32 -13.82
C GLU A 387 -28.14 -14.27 -14.36
#